data_55b173bef766a2331584556162f4024d
#
_entry.id   55b173bef766a2331584556162f4024d
#
_cell.length_a   1.000
_cell.length_b   1.000
_cell.length_c   1.000
_cell.angle_alpha   90.00
_cell.angle_beta   90.00
_cell.angle_gamma   90.00
#
_symmetry.space_group_name_H-M   'P 1'
#
loop_
_entity.id
_entity.type
_entity.pdbx_description
1 polymer ?
#
loop_
_entity_poly.entity_id
_entity_poly.type
_entity_poly.pdbx_seq_one_letter_code
_entity_poly.pdbx_strand_id
1 'polypeptide(L)'
;MVEQFAYMVRGWGLGELLLADGVVAWHELPATTSSPRRNHVLVDRVRGFLAGSRDTFEDVELDLEWCTTFQRAALAVMRAIPYGEVASYGEVAALAGHPNAQRAVGSVCAANRFSLFVPCHRVVAADGLGSYGSLGPDYKRRLLELEGVVL
;
A
#
# COMPACT_ATOMS: atom_id res chain seq x y z
N MET A 1 -12.38 -19.63 -3.76
CA MET A 1 -13.41 -18.94 -2.94
C MET A 1 -12.94 -17.51 -2.65
N VAL A 2 -13.85 -16.56 -2.76
CA VAL A 2 -13.57 -15.15 -2.44
C VAL A 2 -14.16 -14.83 -1.09
N GLU A 3 -13.35 -14.25 -0.20
CA GLU A 3 -13.79 -13.82 1.12
C GLU A 3 -13.54 -12.32 1.28
N GLN A 4 -14.52 -11.63 1.80
CA GLN A 4 -14.48 -10.19 2.01
C GLN A 4 -14.61 -9.87 3.50
N PHE A 5 -13.71 -9.00 3.99
CA PHE A 5 -13.68 -8.57 5.36
C PHE A 5 -13.72 -7.04 5.39
N ALA A 6 -14.78 -6.48 5.96
CA ALA A 6 -14.82 -5.07 6.29
C ALA A 6 -14.43 -4.94 7.77
N TYR A 7 -13.53 -4.01 8.08
CA TYR A 7 -12.98 -3.88 9.44
C TYR A 7 -12.84 -2.42 9.84
N MET A 8 -12.97 -2.17 11.13
CA MET A 8 -12.86 -0.83 11.69
C MET A 8 -11.50 -0.68 12.40
N VAL A 9 -10.83 0.44 12.16
CA VAL A 9 -9.65 0.83 12.94
C VAL A 9 -9.93 2.16 13.61
N ARG A 10 -9.90 2.16 14.93
CA ARG A 10 -10.18 3.35 15.73
C ARG A 10 -9.24 4.50 15.37
N GLY A 11 -9.81 5.65 15.06
CA GLY A 11 -9.08 6.83 14.65
C GLY A 11 -8.71 6.88 13.17
N TRP A 12 -8.98 5.80 12.41
CA TRP A 12 -8.70 5.73 10.96
C TRP A 12 -9.95 5.55 10.11
N GLY A 13 -10.90 4.75 10.57
CA GLY A 13 -12.14 4.46 9.85
C GLY A 13 -12.27 3.00 9.45
N LEU A 14 -13.07 2.77 8.41
CA LEU A 14 -13.35 1.45 7.87
C LEU A 14 -12.44 1.13 6.69
N GLY A 15 -11.82 -0.05 6.72
CA GLY A 15 -11.07 -0.62 5.61
C GLY A 15 -11.73 -1.86 5.06
N GLU A 16 -11.18 -2.39 3.98
CA GLU A 16 -11.72 -3.56 3.29
C GLU A 16 -10.59 -4.46 2.79
N LEU A 17 -10.73 -5.76 3.06
CA LEU A 17 -9.81 -6.79 2.61
C LEU A 17 -10.58 -7.84 1.83
N LEU A 18 -10.07 -8.21 0.65
CA LEU A 18 -10.64 -9.26 -0.18
C LEU A 18 -9.57 -10.33 -0.42
N LEU A 19 -9.90 -11.56 -0.09
CA LEU A 19 -9.05 -12.73 -0.34
C LEU A 19 -9.69 -13.60 -1.41
N ALA A 20 -8.86 -14.06 -2.35
CA ALA A 20 -9.24 -15.08 -3.33
C ALA A 20 -8.40 -16.32 -3.05
N ASP A 21 -9.03 -17.39 -2.56
CA ASP A 21 -8.36 -18.64 -2.17
C ASP A 21 -7.18 -18.42 -1.19
N GLY A 22 -7.39 -17.52 -0.22
CA GLY A 22 -6.38 -17.19 0.80
C GLY A 22 -5.31 -16.19 0.36
N VAL A 23 -5.34 -15.73 -0.88
CA VAL A 23 -4.39 -14.76 -1.44
C VAL A 23 -5.03 -13.38 -1.48
N VAL A 24 -4.29 -12.33 -1.10
CA VAL A 24 -4.82 -10.97 -1.12
C VAL A 24 -5.07 -10.53 -2.56
N ALA A 25 -6.33 -10.27 -2.88
CA ALA A 25 -6.77 -9.77 -4.18
C ALA A 25 -7.04 -8.27 -4.16
N TRP A 26 -7.42 -7.72 -3.00
CA TRP A 26 -7.73 -6.31 -2.85
C TRP A 26 -7.57 -5.89 -1.40
N HIS A 27 -7.05 -4.69 -1.18
CA HIS A 27 -7.05 -4.07 0.14
C HIS A 27 -7.24 -2.57 0.03
N GLU A 28 -8.20 -2.05 0.78
CA GLU A 28 -8.41 -0.61 0.97
C GLU A 28 -8.16 -0.24 2.41
N LEU A 29 -7.37 0.79 2.59
CA LEU A 29 -7.05 1.33 3.92
C LEU A 29 -8.29 1.93 4.59
N PRO A 30 -8.35 1.89 5.94
CA PRO A 30 -9.47 2.46 6.68
C PRO A 30 -9.66 3.95 6.40
N ALA A 31 -10.82 4.33 5.88
CA ALA A 31 -11.13 5.72 5.51
C ALA A 31 -12.62 6.08 5.59
N THR A 32 -13.52 5.12 5.74
CA THR A 32 -14.97 5.34 5.75
C THR A 32 -15.61 4.88 7.06
N THR A 33 -16.92 5.10 7.21
CA THR A 33 -17.64 4.81 8.46
C THR A 33 -18.81 3.87 8.23
N SER A 34 -18.57 2.59 8.05
CA SER A 34 -19.62 1.58 8.12
C SER A 34 -19.21 0.46 9.08
N SER A 35 -20.14 -0.42 9.40
CA SER A 35 -19.88 -1.43 10.43
C SER A 35 -18.96 -2.53 9.92
N PRO A 36 -18.00 -2.98 10.74
CA PRO A 36 -17.17 -4.12 10.39
C PRO A 36 -18.01 -5.40 10.35
N ARG A 37 -17.63 -6.34 9.51
CA ARG A 37 -18.39 -7.58 9.30
C ARG A 37 -17.68 -8.83 9.79
N ARG A 38 -16.39 -8.92 9.56
CA ARG A 38 -15.60 -10.11 9.88
C ARG A 38 -14.20 -9.71 10.31
N ASN A 39 -13.49 -10.64 10.93
CA ASN A 39 -12.09 -10.47 11.29
C ASN A 39 -11.21 -11.50 10.59
N HIS A 40 -9.95 -11.16 10.36
CA HIS A 40 -8.94 -12.03 9.78
C HIS A 40 -7.58 -11.65 10.38
N VAL A 41 -6.63 -12.59 10.42
CA VAL A 41 -5.30 -12.32 10.97
C VAL A 41 -4.60 -11.16 10.26
N LEU A 42 -4.79 -11.00 8.95
CA LEU A 42 -4.23 -9.88 8.20
C LEU A 42 -4.85 -8.54 8.61
N VAL A 43 -6.12 -8.53 8.96
CA VAL A 43 -6.79 -7.34 9.51
C VAL A 43 -6.15 -6.93 10.83
N ASP A 44 -5.87 -7.89 11.71
CA ASP A 44 -5.18 -7.62 12.97
C ASP A 44 -3.78 -7.06 12.74
N ARG A 45 -3.07 -7.57 11.74
CA ARG A 45 -1.74 -7.06 11.35
C ARG A 45 -1.82 -5.63 10.81
N VAL A 46 -2.83 -5.30 10.00
CA VAL A 46 -3.05 -3.93 9.54
C VAL A 46 -3.35 -2.99 10.69
N ARG A 47 -4.21 -3.40 11.64
CA ARG A 47 -4.46 -2.62 12.85
C ARG A 47 -3.19 -2.39 13.65
N GLY A 48 -2.39 -3.44 13.79
CA GLY A 48 -1.09 -3.36 14.48
C GLY A 48 -0.16 -2.36 13.82
N PHE A 49 -0.06 -2.38 12.49
CA PHE A 49 0.75 -1.43 11.74
C PHE A 49 0.29 0.01 11.97
N LEU A 50 -1.01 0.27 11.88
CA LEU A 50 -1.57 1.61 12.10
C LEU A 50 -1.47 2.06 13.56
N ALA A 51 -1.20 1.14 14.47
CA ALA A 51 -0.91 1.42 15.88
C ALA A 51 0.60 1.52 16.17
N GLY A 52 1.47 1.41 15.16
CA GLY A 52 2.91 1.61 15.28
C GLY A 52 3.77 0.34 15.14
N SER A 53 3.18 -0.81 14.84
CA SER A 53 3.94 -2.03 14.57
C SER A 53 4.74 -1.90 13.27
N ARG A 54 5.93 -2.49 13.22
CA ARG A 54 6.82 -2.47 12.05
C ARG A 54 6.66 -3.69 11.16
N ASP A 55 5.44 -4.16 10.95
CA ASP A 55 5.17 -5.29 10.08
C ASP A 55 5.57 -4.96 8.64
N THR A 56 6.35 -5.82 8.00
CA THR A 56 6.80 -5.65 6.62
C THR A 56 5.82 -6.25 5.61
N PHE A 57 4.92 -7.11 6.06
CA PHE A 57 3.97 -7.85 5.22
C PHE A 57 4.62 -8.64 4.07
N GLU A 58 5.92 -8.87 4.10
CA GLU A 58 6.65 -9.51 3.01
C GLU A 58 6.28 -10.98 2.81
N ASP A 59 5.74 -11.63 3.85
CA ASP A 59 5.24 -12.99 3.81
C ASP A 59 3.84 -13.10 3.21
N VAL A 60 3.15 -11.98 3.00
CA VAL A 60 1.78 -11.96 2.50
C VAL A 60 1.77 -12.18 0.99
N GLU A 61 1.01 -13.17 0.54
CA GLU A 61 0.87 -13.49 -0.86
C GLU A 61 -0.18 -12.59 -1.53
N LEU A 62 0.19 -12.03 -2.69
CA LEU A 62 -0.64 -11.11 -3.46
C LEU A 62 -1.04 -11.75 -4.79
N ASP A 63 -2.27 -11.48 -5.25
CA ASP A 63 -2.71 -11.86 -6.58
C ASP A 63 -2.15 -10.89 -7.62
N LEU A 64 -1.11 -11.30 -8.32
CA LEU A 64 -0.44 -10.51 -9.35
C LEU A 64 -0.75 -10.95 -10.78
N GLU A 65 -1.67 -11.89 -10.97
CA GLU A 65 -1.97 -12.45 -12.31
C GLU A 65 -2.45 -11.40 -13.30
N TRP A 66 -3.13 -10.38 -12.82
CA TRP A 66 -3.64 -9.28 -13.66
C TRP A 66 -2.56 -8.27 -14.06
N CYS A 67 -1.36 -8.37 -13.48
CA CYS A 67 -0.30 -7.38 -13.68
C CYS A 67 0.48 -7.62 -14.98
N THR A 68 0.86 -6.54 -15.65
CA THR A 68 1.86 -6.57 -16.72
C THR A 68 3.25 -6.83 -16.13
N THR A 69 4.21 -7.14 -16.99
CA THR A 69 5.61 -7.33 -16.56
C THR A 69 6.15 -6.07 -15.88
N PHE A 70 5.87 -4.89 -16.41
CA PHE A 70 6.28 -3.63 -15.80
C PHE A 70 5.63 -3.42 -14.43
N GLN A 71 4.32 -3.65 -14.34
CA GLN A 71 3.59 -3.51 -13.07
C GLN A 71 4.17 -4.42 -12.00
N ARG A 72 4.43 -5.69 -12.34
CA ARG A 72 5.06 -6.63 -11.40
C ARG A 72 6.43 -6.16 -10.91
N ALA A 73 7.26 -5.66 -11.83
CA ALA A 73 8.59 -5.16 -11.49
C ALA A 73 8.49 -3.94 -10.57
N ALA A 74 7.62 -2.99 -10.88
CA ALA A 74 7.42 -1.80 -10.06
C ALA A 74 6.86 -2.14 -8.67
N LEU A 75 5.87 -3.03 -8.59
CA LEU A 75 5.30 -3.48 -7.32
C LEU A 75 6.36 -4.19 -6.46
N ALA A 76 7.21 -5.01 -7.06
CA ALA A 76 8.29 -5.71 -6.35
C ALA A 76 9.31 -4.70 -5.78
N VAL A 77 9.68 -3.68 -6.54
CA VAL A 77 10.58 -2.62 -6.08
C VAL A 77 9.96 -1.85 -4.92
N MET A 78 8.70 -1.45 -5.06
CA MET A 78 7.99 -0.71 -4.01
C MET A 78 7.88 -1.55 -2.73
N ARG A 79 7.59 -2.84 -2.87
CA ARG A 79 7.44 -3.75 -1.73
C ARG A 79 8.75 -3.92 -0.96
N ALA A 80 9.88 -3.73 -1.62
CA ALA A 80 11.20 -3.81 -1.02
C ALA A 80 11.66 -2.52 -0.33
N ILE A 81 10.92 -1.42 -0.44
CA ILE A 81 11.24 -0.17 0.27
C ILE A 81 11.06 -0.40 1.77
N PRO A 82 12.13 -0.27 2.58
CA PRO A 82 12.05 -0.55 4.00
C PRO A 82 11.11 0.42 4.76
N TYR A 83 10.61 -0.05 5.88
CA TYR A 83 9.88 0.78 6.84
C TYR A 83 10.73 2.00 7.24
N GLY A 84 10.12 3.17 7.23
CA GLY A 84 10.81 4.41 7.58
C GLY A 84 11.67 5.01 6.48
N GLU A 85 11.65 4.43 5.28
CA GLU A 85 12.39 4.94 4.13
C GLU A 85 11.43 5.30 2.99
N VAL A 86 11.93 6.12 2.07
CA VAL A 86 11.19 6.55 0.89
C VAL A 86 12.05 6.39 -0.36
N ALA A 87 11.40 6.28 -1.51
CA ALA A 87 12.04 6.32 -2.81
C ALA A 87 11.22 7.23 -3.72
N SER A 88 11.87 7.91 -4.65
CA SER A 88 11.17 8.72 -5.65
C SER A 88 10.55 7.83 -6.73
N TYR A 89 9.57 8.36 -7.46
CA TYR A 89 9.02 7.67 -8.62
C TYR A 89 10.10 7.30 -9.63
N GLY A 90 11.07 8.20 -9.84
CA GLY A 90 12.19 7.95 -10.76
C GLY A 90 13.13 6.85 -10.27
N GLU A 91 13.41 6.80 -8.98
CA GLU A 91 14.24 5.74 -8.39
C GLU A 91 13.56 4.37 -8.52
N VAL A 92 12.26 4.30 -8.26
CA VAL A 92 11.49 3.06 -8.45
C VAL A 92 11.52 2.63 -9.92
N ALA A 93 11.33 3.56 -10.85
CA ALA A 93 11.39 3.29 -12.28
C ALA A 93 12.75 2.70 -12.68
N ALA A 94 13.84 3.31 -12.23
CA ALA A 94 15.19 2.85 -12.52
C ALA A 94 15.45 1.45 -11.97
N LEU A 95 15.07 1.20 -10.72
CA LEU A 95 15.21 -0.11 -10.08
C LEU A 95 14.34 -1.18 -10.73
N ALA A 96 13.20 -0.80 -11.30
CA ALA A 96 12.34 -1.70 -12.08
C ALA A 96 12.87 -1.99 -13.49
N GLY A 97 14.02 -1.41 -13.87
CA GLY A 97 14.64 -1.61 -15.17
C GLY A 97 14.17 -0.67 -16.27
N HIS A 98 13.44 0.39 -15.92
CA HIS A 98 12.89 1.36 -16.86
C HIS A 98 13.18 2.80 -16.40
N PRO A 99 14.45 3.25 -16.45
CA PRO A 99 14.79 4.63 -16.07
C PRO A 99 13.97 5.63 -16.89
N ASN A 100 13.56 6.72 -16.26
CA ASN A 100 12.68 7.75 -16.82
C ASN A 100 11.20 7.36 -16.99
N ALA A 101 10.79 6.20 -16.47
CA ALA A 101 9.38 5.77 -16.47
C ALA A 101 8.63 6.20 -15.20
N GLN A 102 8.96 7.34 -14.60
CA GLN A 102 8.36 7.81 -13.36
C GLN A 102 6.84 8.04 -13.46
N ARG A 103 6.35 8.47 -14.63
CA ARG A 103 4.90 8.60 -14.85
C ARG A 103 4.19 7.24 -14.81
N ALA A 104 4.82 6.23 -15.41
CA ALA A 104 4.27 4.88 -15.40
C ALA A 104 4.25 4.31 -13.97
N VAL A 105 5.28 4.57 -13.17
CA VAL A 105 5.30 4.21 -11.74
C VAL A 105 4.18 4.94 -11.00
N GLY A 106 3.98 6.22 -11.26
CA GLY A 106 2.86 6.97 -10.70
C GLY A 106 1.50 6.33 -11.00
N SER A 107 1.32 5.84 -12.23
CA SER A 107 0.10 5.12 -12.63
C SER A 107 -0.05 3.80 -11.89
N VAL A 108 1.05 3.06 -11.68
CA VAL A 108 1.04 1.83 -10.89
C VAL A 108 0.63 2.12 -9.45
N CYS A 109 1.18 3.17 -8.85
CA CYS A 109 0.80 3.60 -7.50
C CYS A 109 -0.70 3.95 -7.40
N ALA A 110 -1.21 4.71 -8.37
CA ALA A 110 -2.62 5.11 -8.41
C ALA A 110 -3.56 3.92 -8.56
N ALA A 111 -3.12 2.87 -9.26
CA ALA A 111 -3.89 1.65 -9.49
C ALA A 111 -3.60 0.54 -8.48
N ASN A 112 -2.80 0.81 -7.45
CA ASN A 112 -2.40 -0.20 -6.48
C ASN A 112 -3.62 -0.79 -5.76
N ARG A 113 -3.82 -2.11 -5.91
CA ARG A 113 -4.89 -2.88 -5.27
C ARG A 113 -4.53 -3.39 -3.89
N PHE A 114 -3.30 -3.14 -3.45
CA PHE A 114 -2.71 -3.77 -2.26
C PHE A 114 -2.17 -2.71 -1.29
N SER A 115 -2.93 -1.65 -1.07
CA SER A 115 -2.53 -0.57 -0.15
C SER A 115 -1.96 -1.14 1.14
N LEU A 116 -0.85 -0.61 1.58
CA LEU A 116 -0.06 -1.03 2.74
C LEU A 116 0.77 -2.30 2.51
N PHE A 117 0.20 -3.38 1.95
CA PHE A 117 0.95 -4.60 1.62
C PHE A 117 2.02 -4.31 0.54
N VAL A 118 1.68 -3.48 -0.43
CA VAL A 118 2.64 -2.80 -1.30
C VAL A 118 2.68 -1.35 -0.84
N PRO A 119 3.78 -0.90 -0.22
CA PRO A 119 3.82 0.39 0.45
C PRO A 119 4.01 1.56 -0.52
N CYS A 120 3.06 1.79 -1.40
CA CYS A 120 3.14 2.91 -2.36
C CYS A 120 3.15 4.28 -1.66
N HIS A 121 2.77 4.36 -0.39
CA HIS A 121 2.92 5.58 0.41
C HIS A 121 4.39 5.96 0.63
N ARG A 122 5.34 5.03 0.45
CA ARG A 122 6.79 5.27 0.53
C ARG A 122 7.39 5.76 -0.80
N VAL A 123 6.58 5.86 -1.84
CA VAL A 123 7.01 6.40 -3.14
C VAL A 123 6.58 7.85 -3.21
N VAL A 124 7.56 8.75 -3.39
CA VAL A 124 7.35 10.19 -3.29
C VAL A 124 7.82 10.89 -4.57
N ALA A 125 7.35 12.13 -4.76
CA ALA A 125 7.85 12.99 -5.84
C ALA A 125 9.26 13.48 -5.52
N ALA A 126 10.02 13.83 -6.55
CA ALA A 126 11.38 14.34 -6.39
C ALA A 126 11.43 15.63 -5.54
N ASP A 127 10.37 16.43 -5.57
CA ASP A 127 10.27 17.72 -4.89
C ASP A 127 9.30 17.73 -3.70
N GLY A 128 8.83 16.57 -3.25
CA GLY A 128 7.92 16.53 -2.11
C GLY A 128 7.17 15.22 -1.95
N LEU A 129 5.98 15.31 -1.35
CA LEU A 129 5.20 14.14 -0.95
C LEU A 129 4.61 13.36 -2.13
N GLY A 130 4.16 14.04 -3.16
CA GLY A 130 3.39 13.42 -4.24
C GLY A 130 1.94 13.17 -3.85
N SER A 131 1.20 12.51 -4.75
CA SER A 131 -0.21 12.18 -4.55
C SER A 131 -0.40 10.83 -3.87
N TYR A 132 -1.62 10.55 -3.43
CA TYR A 132 -1.99 9.27 -2.83
C TYR A 132 -3.44 8.89 -3.21
N GLY A 133 -3.72 8.86 -4.50
CA GLY A 133 -5.03 8.49 -5.02
C GLY A 133 -6.17 9.29 -4.41
N SER A 134 -7.29 8.61 -4.17
CA SER A 134 -8.49 9.23 -3.58
C SER A 134 -8.34 9.55 -2.09
N LEU A 135 -7.39 8.93 -1.38
CA LEU A 135 -7.15 9.20 0.03
C LEU A 135 -6.43 10.53 0.25
N GLY A 136 -5.67 10.99 -0.74
CA GLY A 136 -5.03 12.28 -0.72
C GLY A 136 -3.68 12.34 -0.01
N PRO A 137 -2.96 13.47 -0.16
CA PRO A 137 -1.62 13.62 0.38
C PRO A 137 -1.56 13.65 1.91
N ASP A 138 -2.60 14.11 2.59
CA ASP A 138 -2.61 14.14 4.06
C ASP A 138 -2.62 12.74 4.65
N TYR A 139 -3.35 11.81 4.04
CA TYR A 139 -3.34 10.41 4.46
C TYR A 139 -1.95 9.80 4.26
N LYS A 140 -1.33 10.06 3.13
CA LYS A 140 0.04 9.61 2.83
C LYS A 140 1.03 10.15 3.86
N ARG A 141 0.95 11.43 4.18
CA ARG A 141 1.80 12.07 5.20
C ARG A 141 1.61 11.40 6.55
N ARG A 142 0.37 11.09 6.92
CA ARG A 142 0.06 10.42 8.18
C ARG A 142 0.73 9.04 8.28
N LEU A 143 0.71 8.27 7.19
CA LEU A 143 1.38 6.97 7.15
C LEU A 143 2.90 7.13 7.27
N LEU A 144 3.48 8.09 6.56
CA LEU A 144 4.92 8.35 6.62
C LEU A 144 5.35 8.84 8.00
N GLU A 145 4.59 9.73 8.62
CA GLU A 145 4.87 10.21 9.97
C GLU A 145 4.77 9.08 11.00
N LEU A 146 3.82 8.16 10.82
CA LEU A 146 3.71 6.96 11.64
C LEU A 146 5.00 6.13 11.56
N GLU A 147 5.68 6.12 10.42
CA GLU A 147 6.96 5.43 10.23
C GLU A 147 8.17 6.27 10.64
N GLY A 148 7.96 7.48 11.13
CA GLY A 148 9.02 8.39 11.54
C GLY A 148 9.61 9.23 10.40
N VAL A 149 8.94 9.27 9.24
CA VAL A 149 9.39 10.06 8.08
C VAL A 149 8.68 11.41 8.09
N VAL A 150 9.47 12.49 8.07
CA VAL A 150 8.99 13.86 7.95
C VAL A 150 9.53 14.46 6.65
N LEU A 151 8.62 14.92 5.80
CA LEU A 151 8.98 15.53 4.52
C LEU A 151 8.64 17.02 4.50
#